data_f142e95fe4e8cfb3bdd3d01d48d38c31
#
_entry.id   f142e95fe4e8cfb3bdd3d01d48d38c31
#
_cell.length_a   1.000
_cell.length_b   1.000
_cell.length_c   1.000
_cell.angle_alpha   90.00
_cell.angle_beta   90.00
_cell.angle_gamma   90.00
#
_symmetry.space_group_name_H-M   'P 1'
#
loop_
_entity.id
_entity.type
_entity.pdbx_description
1 polymer ?
#
loop_
_entity_poly.entity_id
_entity_poly.type
_entity_poly.pdbx_seq_one_letter_code
_entity_poly.pdbx_strand_id
1 'polypeptide(L)'
;MRYAKRRDTNHAEIVAALRKTGFEVIDFASAGHDIPDLLAIKPLRDGVAWAVWVEVKAKGGRLSDGQKRFQAIFQPRSEWYEARDAEEAVATLQAMYLKALRGDEGRSDSPPLPPAPKTLSQGQDDLLAGWD
;
A
#
# COMPACT_ATOMS: atom_id res chain seq x y z
N MET A 1 11.87 -20.40 14.08
CA MET A 1 10.63 -20.51 14.34
C MET A 1 10.01 -19.47 15.14
N ARG A 2 10.59 -19.03 16.13
CA ARG A 2 10.01 -18.01 16.89
C ARG A 2 10.09 -16.71 16.27
N TYR A 3 10.97 -16.47 15.32
CA TYR A 3 11.17 -15.17 14.69
C TYR A 3 9.99 -14.70 13.89
N ALA A 4 9.27 -15.63 13.26
CA ALA A 4 8.10 -15.28 12.48
C ALA A 4 6.96 -14.71 13.33
N LYS A 5 7.00 -14.96 14.64
CA LYS A 5 5.94 -14.50 15.54
C LYS A 5 6.27 -13.21 16.25
N ARG A 6 7.51 -12.72 16.09
CA ARG A 6 7.88 -11.46 16.69
C ARG A 6 7.51 -10.33 15.77
N ARG A 7 6.22 -10.13 15.60
CA ARG A 7 5.78 -8.88 15.05
C ARG A 7 6.05 -7.82 16.10
N ASP A 8 6.60 -6.72 15.68
CA ASP A 8 6.77 -5.60 16.56
C ASP A 8 5.42 -5.22 17.14
N THR A 9 5.37 -4.91 18.43
CA THR A 9 4.11 -4.54 19.06
C THR A 9 3.44 -3.39 18.35
N ASN A 10 4.21 -2.51 17.73
CA ASN A 10 3.68 -1.38 16.99
C ASN A 10 2.98 -1.79 15.68
N HIS A 11 3.27 -3.00 15.15
CA HIS A 11 2.65 -3.45 13.91
C HIS A 11 1.13 -3.51 14.04
N ALA A 12 0.63 -4.21 15.05
CA ALA A 12 -0.80 -4.34 15.27
C ALA A 12 -1.46 -3.00 15.57
N GLU A 13 -0.79 -2.14 16.32
CA GLU A 13 -1.28 -0.82 16.64
C GLU A 13 -1.42 0.05 15.39
N ILE A 14 -0.43 -0.01 14.51
CA ILE A 14 -0.46 0.74 13.24
C ILE A 14 -1.61 0.26 12.37
N VAL A 15 -1.75 -1.06 12.21
CA VAL A 15 -2.84 -1.62 11.40
C VAL A 15 -4.21 -1.18 11.94
N ALA A 16 -4.40 -1.31 13.26
CA ALA A 16 -5.67 -0.94 13.88
C ALA A 16 -5.97 0.55 13.73
N ALA A 17 -4.96 1.40 13.92
CA ALA A 17 -5.13 2.84 13.81
C ALA A 17 -5.47 3.27 12.38
N LEU A 18 -4.82 2.69 11.40
CA LEU A 18 -5.10 2.99 9.99
C LEU A 18 -6.51 2.55 9.60
N ARG A 19 -6.91 1.35 10.00
CA ARG A 19 -8.27 0.86 9.72
C ARG A 19 -9.33 1.73 10.37
N LYS A 20 -9.09 2.13 11.61
CA LYS A 20 -10.00 3.00 12.34
C LYS A 20 -10.17 4.36 11.67
N THR A 21 -9.14 4.82 10.97
CA THR A 21 -9.14 6.11 10.28
C THR A 21 -9.72 6.01 8.87
N GLY A 22 -10.18 4.82 8.46
CA GLY A 22 -10.85 4.65 7.19
C GLY A 22 -10.01 4.09 6.06
N PHE A 23 -8.77 3.68 6.34
CA PHE A 23 -7.95 3.02 5.34
C PHE A 23 -8.28 1.53 5.28
N GLU A 24 -8.35 1.00 4.08
CA GLU A 24 -8.29 -0.43 3.88
C GLU A 24 -6.83 -0.84 4.01
N VAL A 25 -6.56 -1.88 4.79
CA VAL A 25 -5.17 -2.30 5.02
C VAL A 25 -5.05 -3.79 4.73
N ILE A 26 -4.15 -4.12 3.81
CA ILE A 26 -3.80 -5.51 3.54
C ILE A 26 -2.47 -5.78 4.22
N ASP A 27 -2.43 -6.82 5.05
CA ASP A 27 -1.26 -7.16 5.84
C ASP A 27 -0.48 -8.27 5.13
N PHE A 28 0.73 -7.93 4.67
CA PHE A 28 1.62 -8.85 3.98
C PHE A 28 2.79 -9.29 4.86
N ALA A 29 2.74 -9.02 6.16
CA ALA A 29 3.89 -9.25 7.03
C ALA A 29 4.37 -10.71 7.03
N SER A 30 3.50 -11.65 6.74
CA SER A 30 3.86 -13.06 6.68
C SER A 30 4.26 -13.54 5.28
N ALA A 31 4.18 -12.68 4.27
CA ALA A 31 4.48 -13.07 2.89
C ALA A 31 5.97 -13.27 2.64
N GLY A 32 6.84 -12.56 3.34
CA GLY A 32 8.27 -12.63 3.14
C GLY A 32 8.73 -11.91 1.89
N HIS A 33 9.95 -12.25 1.42
CA HIS A 33 10.51 -11.73 0.17
C HIS A 33 10.68 -10.22 0.10
N ASP A 34 10.90 -9.56 1.22
CA ASP A 34 11.11 -8.11 1.31
C ASP A 34 9.92 -7.26 0.82
N ILE A 35 8.75 -7.89 0.63
CA ILE A 35 7.52 -7.15 0.35
C ILE A 35 7.22 -6.27 1.57
N PRO A 36 6.87 -5.00 1.40
CA PRO A 36 6.50 -4.17 2.54
C PRO A 36 5.37 -4.80 3.35
N ASP A 37 5.35 -4.51 4.64
CA ASP A 37 4.44 -5.16 5.57
C ASP A 37 2.98 -4.92 5.28
N LEU A 38 2.64 -3.73 4.82
CA LEU A 38 1.24 -3.35 4.62
C LEU A 38 1.03 -2.65 3.29
N LEU A 39 -0.17 -2.76 2.77
CA LEU A 39 -0.64 -1.88 1.69
C LEU A 39 -1.87 -1.16 2.23
N ALA A 40 -1.78 0.17 2.33
CA ALA A 40 -2.88 1.01 2.78
C ALA A 40 -3.58 1.61 1.56
N ILE A 41 -4.90 1.50 1.52
CA ILE A 41 -5.69 1.86 0.34
C ILE A 41 -6.86 2.73 0.77
N LYS A 42 -7.17 3.73 -0.04
CA LYS A 42 -8.34 4.56 0.19
C LYS A 42 -8.87 5.08 -1.16
N PRO A 43 -10.18 5.11 -1.35
CA PRO A 43 -10.71 5.56 -2.64
C PRO A 43 -10.44 7.03 -2.87
N LEU A 44 -10.09 7.38 -4.12
CA LEU A 44 -9.96 8.78 -4.55
C LEU A 44 -11.25 9.23 -5.24
N ARG A 45 -11.76 8.41 -6.12
CA ARG A 45 -13.00 8.64 -6.87
C ARG A 45 -13.45 7.30 -7.43
N ASP A 46 -14.59 7.29 -8.11
CA ASP A 46 -15.12 6.05 -8.67
C ASP A 46 -14.10 5.37 -9.58
N GLY A 47 -13.78 4.12 -9.25
CA GLY A 47 -12.86 3.31 -10.03
C GLY A 47 -11.39 3.64 -9.85
N VAL A 48 -11.05 4.59 -8.99
CA VAL A 48 -9.66 4.97 -8.76
C VAL A 48 -9.38 4.96 -7.26
N ALA A 49 -8.34 4.25 -6.87
CA ALA A 49 -7.93 4.19 -5.47
C ALA A 49 -6.52 4.73 -5.31
N TRP A 50 -6.27 5.33 -4.16
CA TRP A 50 -4.93 5.71 -3.72
C TRP A 50 -4.40 4.57 -2.88
N ALA A 51 -3.13 4.23 -3.07
CA ALA A 51 -2.50 3.17 -2.30
C ALA A 51 -1.06 3.53 -2.00
N VAL A 52 -0.59 3.09 -0.83
CA VAL A 52 0.79 3.31 -0.42
C VAL A 52 1.31 2.06 0.29
N TRP A 53 2.53 1.69 -0.02
CA TRP A 53 3.23 0.63 0.70
C TRP A 53 3.73 1.17 2.03
N VAL A 54 3.53 0.41 3.09
CA VAL A 54 3.96 0.81 4.43
C VAL A 54 4.89 -0.27 4.98
N GLU A 55 6.12 0.14 5.26
CA GLU A 55 7.09 -0.72 5.93
C GLU A 55 7.07 -0.39 7.42
N VAL A 56 6.75 -1.36 8.25
CA VAL A 56 6.69 -1.16 9.70
C VAL A 56 8.03 -1.51 10.31
N LYS A 57 8.60 -0.58 11.06
CA LYS A 57 9.87 -0.78 11.75
C LYS A 57 9.76 -0.38 13.21
N ALA A 58 10.40 -1.16 14.08
CA ALA A 58 10.56 -0.78 15.47
C ALA A 58 11.61 0.32 15.59
N LYS A 59 11.62 1.00 16.72
CA LYS A 59 12.64 2.00 16.99
C LYS A 59 14.02 1.37 16.86
N GLY A 60 14.87 1.99 16.08
CA GLY A 60 16.22 1.48 15.82
C GLY A 60 16.32 0.43 14.74
N GLY A 61 15.20 -0.06 14.22
CA GLY A 61 15.21 -1.03 13.14
C GLY A 61 15.70 -0.42 11.85
N ARG A 62 16.36 -1.23 11.01
CA ARG A 62 16.92 -0.78 9.73
C ARG A 62 16.32 -1.57 8.58
N LEU A 63 16.24 -0.93 7.43
CA LEU A 63 15.78 -1.59 6.22
C LEU A 63 16.83 -2.59 5.71
N SER A 64 16.36 -3.75 5.26
CA SER A 64 17.20 -4.70 4.54
C SER A 64 17.50 -4.15 3.14
N ASP A 65 18.43 -4.79 2.45
CA ASP A 65 18.74 -4.39 1.07
C ASP A 65 17.54 -4.52 0.14
N GLY A 66 16.73 -5.58 0.32
CA GLY A 66 15.52 -5.75 -0.46
C GLY A 66 14.48 -4.69 -0.17
N GLN A 67 14.33 -4.31 1.10
CA GLN A 67 13.43 -3.24 1.49
C GLN A 67 13.87 -1.89 0.94
N LYS A 68 15.18 -1.64 0.90
CA LYS A 68 15.72 -0.43 0.30
C LYS A 68 15.44 -0.36 -1.21
N ARG A 69 15.43 -1.52 -1.88
CA ARG A 69 15.08 -1.55 -3.31
C ARG A 69 13.62 -1.16 -3.52
N PHE A 70 12.71 -1.65 -2.68
CA PHE A 70 11.32 -1.22 -2.72
C PHE A 70 11.20 0.28 -2.49
N GLN A 71 11.88 0.77 -1.49
CA GLN A 71 11.89 2.20 -1.19
C GLN A 71 12.35 3.03 -2.39
N ALA A 72 13.43 2.61 -3.02
CA ALA A 72 13.99 3.34 -4.16
C ALA A 72 13.01 3.42 -5.34
N ILE A 73 12.18 2.39 -5.52
CA ILE A 73 11.21 2.36 -6.61
C ILE A 73 9.98 3.22 -6.30
N PHE A 74 9.43 3.09 -5.10
CA PHE A 74 8.11 3.64 -4.79
C PHE A 74 8.13 4.96 -4.04
N GLN A 75 9.15 5.25 -3.25
CA GLN A 75 9.21 6.48 -2.48
C GLN A 75 9.20 7.74 -3.36
N PRO A 76 9.93 7.78 -4.49
CA PRO A 76 9.88 8.97 -5.35
C PRO A 76 8.49 9.27 -5.91
N ARG A 77 7.61 8.28 -5.94
CA ARG A 77 6.23 8.45 -6.39
C ARG A 77 5.26 8.71 -5.25
N SER A 78 5.77 8.87 -4.03
CA SER A 78 4.94 8.99 -2.82
C SER A 78 4.05 7.75 -2.62
N GLU A 79 4.62 6.57 -2.93
CA GLU A 79 3.90 5.30 -2.83
C GLU A 79 4.51 4.37 -1.78
N TRP A 80 5.39 4.89 -0.93
CA TRP A 80 6.06 4.11 0.11
C TRP A 80 6.30 4.98 1.33
N TYR A 81 6.10 4.40 2.51
CA TYR A 81 6.28 5.09 3.77
C TYR A 81 6.80 4.13 4.82
N GLU A 82 7.76 4.58 5.63
CA GLU A 82 8.27 3.80 6.76
C GLU A 82 7.57 4.26 8.03
N ALA A 83 6.80 3.37 8.66
CA ALA A 83 6.01 3.68 9.83
C ALA A 83 6.68 3.11 11.08
N ARG A 84 6.78 3.93 12.10
CA ARG A 84 7.37 3.50 13.37
C ARG A 84 6.42 3.63 14.55
N ASP A 85 5.37 4.43 14.42
CA ASP A 85 4.36 4.55 15.46
C ASP A 85 3.00 4.86 14.83
N ALA A 86 1.93 4.48 15.55
CA ALA A 86 0.58 4.52 15.00
C ALA A 86 0.10 5.96 14.76
N GLU A 87 0.38 6.85 15.70
CA GLU A 87 -0.08 8.25 15.60
C GLU A 87 0.56 8.95 14.41
N GLU A 88 1.87 8.80 14.27
CA GLU A 88 2.60 9.39 13.15
C GLU A 88 2.17 8.77 11.82
N ALA A 89 1.93 7.46 11.81
CA ALA A 89 1.49 6.78 10.58
C ALA A 89 0.16 7.33 10.10
N VAL A 90 -0.81 7.49 11.00
CA VAL A 90 -2.11 8.05 10.63
C VAL A 90 -1.96 9.47 10.11
N ALA A 91 -1.22 10.32 10.83
CA ALA A 91 -1.05 11.71 10.42
C ALA A 91 -0.37 11.83 9.05
N THR A 92 0.69 11.05 8.85
CA THR A 92 1.43 11.11 7.59
C THR A 92 0.63 10.57 6.42
N LEU A 93 -0.02 9.43 6.59
CA LEU A 93 -0.81 8.83 5.51
C LEU A 93 -2.02 9.67 5.17
N GLN A 94 -2.65 10.28 6.16
CA GLN A 94 -3.76 11.19 5.90
C GLN A 94 -3.30 12.41 5.11
N ALA A 95 -2.15 12.98 5.47
CA ALA A 95 -1.59 14.11 4.73
C ALA A 95 -1.27 13.74 3.28
N MET A 96 -0.68 12.56 3.08
CA MET A 96 -0.37 12.06 1.73
C MET A 96 -1.65 11.86 0.92
N TYR A 97 -2.67 11.28 1.55
CA TYR A 97 -3.95 11.04 0.89
C TYR A 97 -4.64 12.35 0.51
N LEU A 98 -4.67 13.32 1.42
CA LEU A 98 -5.28 14.62 1.13
C LEU A 98 -4.57 15.34 0.00
N LYS A 99 -3.25 15.22 -0.06
CA LYS A 99 -2.48 15.78 -1.17
C LYS A 99 -2.85 15.09 -2.49
N ALA A 100 -3.02 13.77 -2.47
CA ALA A 100 -3.43 13.02 -3.64
C ALA A 100 -4.85 13.40 -4.09
N LEU A 101 -5.76 13.62 -3.14
CA LEU A 101 -7.11 14.08 -3.44
C LEU A 101 -7.11 15.44 -4.15
N ARG A 102 -6.31 16.36 -3.66
CA ARG A 102 -6.19 17.70 -4.29
C ARG A 102 -5.63 17.60 -5.71
N GLY A 103 -4.65 16.71 -5.90
CA GLY A 103 -4.10 16.47 -7.23
C GLY A 103 -5.11 15.84 -8.17
N ASP A 104 -5.94 14.92 -7.66
CA ASP A 104 -6.96 14.27 -8.47
C ASP A 104 -8.08 15.24 -8.85
N GLU A 105 -8.46 16.13 -7.95
CA GLU A 105 -9.46 17.17 -8.26
C GLU A 105 -8.98 18.06 -9.42
N GLY A 106 -7.67 18.35 -9.45
CA GLY A 106 -7.09 19.12 -10.53
C GLY A 106 -7.00 18.36 -11.85
N ARG A 107 -7.30 17.08 -11.84
CA ARG A 107 -7.29 16.23 -13.04
C ARG A 107 -8.68 15.91 -13.56
N SER A 108 -9.64 16.73 -13.25
CA SER A 108 -11.02 16.50 -13.69
C SER A 108 -11.13 16.38 -15.21
N ASP A 109 -10.17 16.93 -15.95
CA ASP A 109 -10.12 16.85 -17.41
C ASP A 109 -9.43 15.61 -17.95
N SER A 110 -9.01 14.69 -17.08
CA SER A 110 -8.40 13.45 -17.54
C SER A 110 -9.41 12.69 -18.40
N PRO A 111 -9.00 12.20 -19.57
CA PRO A 111 -9.92 11.43 -20.39
C PRO A 111 -10.40 10.21 -19.60
N PRO A 112 -11.66 9.80 -19.80
CA PRO A 112 -12.13 8.61 -19.13
C PRO A 112 -11.29 7.42 -19.55
N LEU A 113 -11.11 6.47 -18.62
CA LEU A 113 -10.39 5.26 -18.96
C LEU A 113 -11.07 4.60 -20.15
N PRO A 114 -10.30 4.08 -21.11
CA PRO A 114 -10.91 3.38 -22.22
C PRO A 114 -11.71 2.19 -21.69
N PRO A 115 -12.84 1.86 -22.35
CA PRO A 115 -13.60 0.69 -21.91
C PRO A 115 -12.71 -0.54 -21.98
N ALA A 116 -12.92 -1.47 -21.04
CA ALA A 116 -12.16 -2.70 -21.02
C ALA A 116 -12.35 -3.41 -22.37
N PRO A 117 -11.25 -3.93 -22.96
CA PRO A 117 -11.38 -4.65 -24.23
C PRO A 117 -12.34 -5.82 -24.07
N LYS A 118 -13.16 -6.05 -25.07
CA LYS A 118 -14.10 -7.17 -25.02
C LYS A 118 -13.40 -8.52 -24.90
N THR A 119 -12.16 -8.56 -25.33
CA THR A 119 -11.35 -9.78 -25.26
C THR A 119 -10.71 -9.99 -23.89
N LEU A 120 -10.90 -9.05 -22.98
CA LEU A 120 -10.26 -9.14 -21.67
C LEU A 120 -10.74 -10.36 -20.88
N SER A 121 -12.02 -10.69 -20.97
CA SER A 121 -12.55 -11.84 -20.27
C SER A 121 -11.96 -13.14 -20.81
N GLN A 122 -11.77 -13.24 -22.14
CA GLN A 122 -11.09 -14.39 -22.72
C GLN A 122 -9.64 -14.44 -22.28
N GLY A 123 -8.98 -13.31 -22.28
CA GLY A 123 -7.61 -13.22 -21.81
C GLY A 123 -7.46 -13.64 -20.36
N GLN A 124 -8.42 -13.29 -19.53
CA GLN A 124 -8.41 -13.72 -18.13
C GLN A 124 -8.62 -15.21 -18.00
N ASP A 125 -9.53 -15.77 -18.78
CA ASP A 125 -9.78 -17.22 -18.75
C ASP A 125 -8.55 -17.99 -19.20
N ASP A 126 -7.86 -17.51 -20.23
CA ASP A 126 -6.64 -18.13 -20.70
C ASP A 126 -5.53 -18.05 -19.66
N LEU A 127 -5.41 -16.93 -18.98
CA LEU A 127 -4.43 -16.76 -17.91
C LEU A 127 -4.72 -17.71 -16.75
N LEU A 128 -5.97 -17.84 -16.36
CA LEU A 128 -6.37 -18.73 -15.27
C LEU A 128 -6.16 -20.18 -15.66
N ALA A 129 -6.43 -20.54 -16.88
CA ALA A 129 -6.21 -21.90 -17.36
C ALA A 129 -4.75 -22.30 -17.35
N GLY A 130 -3.85 -21.34 -17.50
CA GLY A 130 -2.43 -21.59 -17.47
C GLY A 130 -1.86 -21.77 -16.08
N TRP A 131 -2.66 -21.58 -15.04
CA TRP A 131 -2.19 -21.67 -13.67
C TRP A 131 -2.45 -22.99 -12.98
N ASP A 132 -2.99 -23.95 -13.67
CA ASP A 132 -3.18 -25.31 -13.13
C ASP A 132 -1.85 -26.11 -13.04
#